data_5d7f17d0ece6f42645a8b7922e36cf02
#
_entry.id   5d7f17d0ece6f42645a8b7922e36cf02
#
_cell.length_a   1.000
_cell.length_b   1.000
_cell.length_c   1.000
_cell.angle_alpha   90.00
_cell.angle_beta   90.00
_cell.angle_gamma   90.00
#
_symmetry.space_group_name_H-M   'P 1'
#
loop_
_entity.id
_entity.type
_entity.pdbx_description
1 polymer ?
#
loop_
_entity_poly.entity_id
_entity_poly.type
_entity_poly.pdbx_seq_one_letter_code
_entity_poly.pdbx_strand_id
1 'polypeptide(L)'
;MTLFQPLKGKSAESVETIEALRVLPEQVGEEVESLSEEQLRFRPGAGQWCIKEVIGHLRDFAEIDHDRLVRMISMESPLLPGYDQEALVRARNYQEADLRAVLAALASFREQTVHVLTELVDANWARQGRHEEVGRFSIRQFVERLVRHEAMHLEHVRALKRQATGF
;
A
#
# COMPACT_ATOMS: atom_id res chain seq x y z
N MET A 1 -9.58 -22.69 4.60
CA MET A 1 -9.76 -22.75 3.14
C MET A 1 -10.96 -21.86 2.79
N THR A 2 -10.70 -20.56 2.65
CA THR A 2 -11.76 -19.60 2.32
C THR A 2 -12.09 -19.77 0.84
N LEU A 3 -13.29 -20.30 0.56
CA LEU A 3 -13.80 -20.46 -0.79
C LEU A 3 -13.89 -19.09 -1.46
N PHE A 4 -13.05 -18.90 -2.45
CA PHE A 4 -13.02 -17.77 -3.35
C PHE A 4 -14.39 -17.67 -4.05
N GLN A 5 -15.23 -16.74 -3.59
CA GLN A 5 -16.43 -16.41 -4.37
C GLN A 5 -15.97 -15.50 -5.53
N PRO A 6 -16.21 -15.90 -6.79
CA PRO A 6 -15.89 -15.04 -7.91
C PRO A 6 -16.62 -13.71 -7.73
N LEU A 7 -15.87 -12.61 -7.89
CA LEU A 7 -16.41 -11.24 -7.82
C LEU A 7 -17.39 -11.03 -8.98
N LYS A 8 -18.67 -11.33 -8.74
CA LYS A 8 -19.72 -11.26 -9.77
C LYS A 8 -19.79 -9.85 -10.37
N GLY A 9 -19.75 -9.77 -11.69
CA GLY A 9 -19.91 -8.53 -12.43
C GLY A 9 -18.64 -7.69 -12.54
N LYS A 10 -17.46 -8.22 -12.14
CA LYS A 10 -16.17 -7.55 -12.31
C LYS A 10 -15.46 -8.06 -13.55
N SER A 11 -14.71 -7.16 -14.22
CA SER A 11 -13.78 -7.55 -15.27
C SER A 11 -12.63 -8.37 -14.67
N ALA A 12 -12.00 -9.23 -15.49
CA ALA A 12 -10.83 -10.00 -15.07
C ALA A 12 -9.70 -9.10 -14.54
N GLU A 13 -9.47 -7.98 -15.19
CA GLU A 13 -8.48 -6.97 -14.79
C GLU A 13 -8.77 -6.36 -13.40
N SER A 14 -10.04 -6.03 -13.11
CA SER A 14 -10.44 -5.54 -11.78
C SER A 14 -10.23 -6.61 -10.71
N VAL A 15 -10.52 -7.87 -11.00
CA VAL A 15 -10.31 -9.00 -10.08
C VAL A 15 -8.82 -9.17 -9.77
N GLU A 16 -7.97 -9.20 -10.80
CA GLU A 16 -6.51 -9.34 -10.64
C GLU A 16 -5.92 -8.22 -9.78
N THR A 17 -6.33 -6.98 -10.04
CA THR A 17 -5.86 -5.80 -9.33
C THR A 17 -6.28 -5.83 -7.85
N ILE A 18 -7.54 -6.21 -7.56
CA ILE A 18 -8.05 -6.36 -6.18
C ILE A 18 -7.28 -7.45 -5.43
N GLU A 19 -7.03 -8.59 -6.08
CA GLU A 19 -6.29 -9.69 -5.45
C GLU A 19 -4.83 -9.32 -5.15
N ALA A 20 -4.17 -8.58 -6.04
CA ALA A 20 -2.81 -8.08 -5.80
C ALA A 20 -2.74 -7.21 -4.53
N LEU A 21 -3.72 -6.32 -4.31
CA LEU A 21 -3.81 -5.52 -3.09
C LEU A 21 -4.12 -6.36 -1.85
N ARG A 22 -4.92 -7.40 -2.00
CA ARG A 22 -5.34 -8.28 -0.89
C ARG A 22 -4.17 -9.04 -0.28
N VAL A 23 -3.27 -9.57 -1.10
CA VAL A 23 -2.18 -10.44 -0.67
C VAL A 23 -0.94 -9.70 -0.17
N LEU A 24 -0.80 -8.43 -0.49
CA LEU A 24 0.42 -7.66 -0.16
C LEU A 24 0.76 -7.64 1.34
N PRO A 25 -0.18 -7.36 2.29
CA PRO A 25 0.18 -7.29 3.70
C PRO A 25 0.74 -8.62 4.23
N GLU A 26 0.21 -9.75 3.77
CA GLU A 26 0.70 -11.08 4.11
C GLU A 26 2.11 -11.29 3.55
N GLN A 27 2.35 -10.99 2.28
CA GLN A 27 3.66 -11.09 1.65
C GLN A 27 4.73 -10.24 2.36
N VAL A 28 4.38 -9.01 2.76
CA VAL A 28 5.29 -8.16 3.54
C VAL A 28 5.57 -8.77 4.90
N GLY A 29 4.56 -9.30 5.59
CA GLY A 29 4.70 -9.97 6.88
C GLY A 29 5.65 -11.17 6.81
N GLU A 30 5.47 -12.05 5.81
CA GLU A 30 6.32 -13.22 5.57
C GLU A 30 7.79 -12.85 5.35
N GLU A 31 8.06 -11.76 4.61
CA GLU A 31 9.44 -11.33 4.37
C GLU A 31 10.19 -10.93 5.64
N VAL A 32 9.49 -10.47 6.66
CA VAL A 32 10.12 -9.91 7.87
C VAL A 32 9.97 -10.78 9.13
N GLU A 33 9.18 -11.86 9.06
CA GLU A 33 8.83 -12.70 10.21
C GLU A 33 10.06 -13.24 10.98
N SER A 34 11.12 -13.61 10.24
CA SER A 34 12.34 -14.19 10.79
C SER A 34 13.45 -13.19 11.12
N LEU A 35 13.23 -11.89 10.86
CA LEU A 35 14.27 -10.88 11.02
C LEU A 35 14.37 -10.41 12.46
N SER A 36 15.62 -10.23 12.94
CA SER A 36 15.91 -9.59 14.23
C SER A 36 15.62 -8.08 14.17
N GLU A 37 15.44 -7.45 15.33
CA GLU A 37 15.25 -6.00 15.43
C GLU A 37 16.46 -5.23 14.85
N GLU A 38 17.66 -5.74 14.97
CA GLU A 38 18.86 -5.17 14.36
C GLU A 38 18.78 -5.21 12.83
N GLN A 39 18.34 -6.33 12.24
CA GLN A 39 18.15 -6.48 10.79
C GLN A 39 17.02 -5.59 10.27
N LEU A 40 15.93 -5.47 11.02
CA LEU A 40 14.80 -4.59 10.68
C LEU A 40 15.17 -3.10 10.67
N ARG A 41 16.15 -2.69 11.50
CA ARG A 41 16.67 -1.31 11.60
C ARG A 41 17.90 -1.06 10.75
N PHE A 42 18.41 -2.06 10.06
CA PHE A 42 19.59 -1.92 9.20
C PHE A 42 19.35 -0.86 8.10
N ARG A 43 20.28 0.07 7.97
CA ARG A 43 20.29 1.09 6.91
C ARG A 43 21.46 0.83 5.97
N PRO A 44 21.24 0.69 4.67
CA PRO A 44 22.33 0.47 3.71
C PRO A 44 23.26 1.69 3.54
N GLY A 45 22.79 2.87 3.92
CA GLY A 45 23.57 4.10 3.88
C GLY A 45 22.89 5.26 4.60
N ALA A 46 23.61 6.36 4.78
CA ALA A 46 23.09 7.55 5.41
C ALA A 46 21.89 8.10 4.63
N GLY A 47 20.80 8.40 5.33
CA GLY A 47 19.57 8.94 4.75
C GLY A 47 18.71 7.92 3.99
N GLN A 48 19.13 6.66 3.90
CA GLN A 48 18.31 5.60 3.30
C GLN A 48 17.40 4.98 4.37
N TRP A 49 16.22 4.53 3.95
CA TRP A 49 15.25 3.90 4.84
C TRP A 49 15.68 2.49 5.24
N CYS A 50 15.36 2.12 6.48
CA CYS A 50 15.39 0.72 6.93
C CYS A 50 14.06 0.02 6.61
N ILE A 51 14.00 -1.31 6.81
CA ILE A 51 12.80 -2.12 6.55
C ILE A 51 11.57 -1.58 7.30
N LYS A 52 11.72 -1.20 8.58
CA LYS A 52 10.60 -0.67 9.38
C LYS A 52 10.04 0.63 8.79
N GLU A 53 10.88 1.49 8.22
CA GLU A 53 10.46 2.74 7.58
C GLU A 53 9.78 2.49 6.23
N VAL A 54 10.24 1.53 5.45
CA VAL A 54 9.56 1.14 4.20
C VAL A 54 8.17 0.59 4.50
N ILE A 55 8.02 -0.27 5.51
CA ILE A 55 6.72 -0.82 5.91
C ILE A 55 5.83 0.28 6.50
N GLY A 56 6.41 1.19 7.28
CA GLY A 56 5.69 2.37 7.80
C GLY A 56 5.17 3.26 6.68
N HIS A 57 5.98 3.48 5.63
CA HIS A 57 5.55 4.19 4.43
C HIS A 57 4.40 3.47 3.71
N LEU A 58 4.47 2.16 3.54
CA LEU A 58 3.35 1.37 2.99
C LEU A 58 2.07 1.52 3.81
N ARG A 59 2.19 1.51 5.14
CA ARG A 59 1.05 1.74 6.05
C ARG A 59 0.43 3.13 5.86
N ASP A 60 1.26 4.17 5.77
CA ASP A 60 0.79 5.54 5.56
C ASP A 60 0.13 5.70 4.19
N PHE A 61 0.73 5.09 3.16
CA PHE A 61 0.18 5.05 1.83
C PHE A 61 -1.18 4.35 1.80
N ALA A 62 -1.33 3.22 2.53
CA ALA A 62 -2.59 2.51 2.62
C ALA A 62 -3.72 3.36 3.22
N GLU A 63 -3.45 4.13 4.26
CA GLU A 63 -4.39 5.06 4.88
C GLU A 63 -4.79 6.19 3.94
N ILE A 64 -3.80 6.88 3.36
CA ILE A 64 -4.01 8.04 2.48
C ILE A 64 -4.75 7.61 1.20
N ASP A 65 -4.39 6.48 0.63
CA ASP A 65 -5.00 6.01 -0.60
C ASP A 65 -6.40 5.47 -0.40
N HIS A 66 -6.69 4.89 0.78
CA HIS A 66 -8.07 4.57 1.13
C HIS A 66 -8.94 5.84 1.18
N ASP A 67 -8.49 6.91 1.84
CA ASP A 67 -9.22 8.20 1.87
C ASP A 67 -9.40 8.78 0.46
N ARG A 68 -8.35 8.75 -0.36
CA ARG A 68 -8.42 9.19 -1.76
C ARG A 68 -9.47 8.42 -2.57
N LEU A 69 -9.48 7.09 -2.44
CA LEU A 69 -10.45 6.23 -3.11
C LEU A 69 -11.89 6.57 -2.68
N VAL A 70 -12.12 6.71 -1.39
CA VAL A 70 -13.44 7.09 -0.85
C VAL A 70 -13.89 8.44 -1.39
N ARG A 71 -12.99 9.44 -1.47
CA ARG A 71 -13.30 10.74 -2.09
C ARG A 71 -13.63 10.61 -3.57
N MET A 72 -12.88 9.83 -4.34
CA MET A 72 -13.15 9.62 -5.77
C MET A 72 -14.49 8.93 -6.03
N ILE A 73 -14.96 8.11 -5.09
CA ILE A 73 -16.26 7.43 -5.16
C ILE A 73 -17.40 8.38 -4.78
N SER A 74 -17.24 9.18 -3.72
CA SER A 74 -18.29 9.97 -3.11
C SER A 74 -18.43 11.39 -3.66
N MET A 75 -17.38 11.93 -4.28
CA MET A 75 -17.34 13.32 -4.77
C MET A 75 -17.16 13.35 -6.29
N GLU A 76 -17.54 14.46 -6.91
CA GLU A 76 -17.30 14.68 -8.34
C GLU A 76 -15.91 15.30 -8.56
N SER A 77 -15.01 14.54 -9.19
CA SER A 77 -13.64 14.98 -9.54
C SER A 77 -12.88 15.68 -8.39
N PRO A 78 -12.76 15.05 -7.20
CA PRO A 78 -12.18 15.70 -6.03
C PRO A 78 -10.71 16.05 -6.26
N LEU A 79 -10.25 17.11 -5.57
CA LEU A 79 -8.83 17.39 -5.42
C LEU A 79 -8.22 16.40 -4.41
N LEU A 80 -7.14 15.76 -4.82
CA LEU A 80 -6.39 14.81 -4.01
C LEU A 80 -5.03 15.45 -3.68
N PRO A 81 -4.84 15.95 -2.45
CA PRO A 81 -3.61 16.64 -2.08
C PRO A 81 -2.40 15.68 -2.09
N GLY A 82 -1.24 16.23 -2.45
CA GLY A 82 0.04 15.59 -2.25
C GLY A 82 0.43 15.54 -0.77
N TYR A 83 1.48 14.81 -0.43
CA TYR A 83 2.08 14.82 0.91
C TYR A 83 3.58 14.51 0.83
N ASP A 84 4.32 15.02 1.80
CA ASP A 84 5.75 14.76 1.94
C ASP A 84 5.96 13.44 2.70
N GLN A 85 6.25 12.37 1.96
CA GLN A 85 6.48 11.03 2.51
C GLN A 85 7.68 10.98 3.47
N GLU A 86 8.75 11.72 3.18
CA GLU A 86 9.95 11.77 4.02
C GLU A 86 9.66 12.45 5.36
N ALA A 87 8.93 13.56 5.34
CA ALA A 87 8.50 14.24 6.54
C ALA A 87 7.58 13.36 7.38
N LEU A 88 6.67 12.62 6.74
CA LEU A 88 5.73 11.74 7.42
C LEU A 88 6.43 10.55 8.09
N VAL A 89 7.35 9.87 7.39
CA VAL A 89 8.13 8.75 7.94
C VAL A 89 8.97 9.22 9.13
N ARG A 90 9.61 10.40 9.03
CA ARG A 90 10.38 10.99 10.15
C ARG A 90 9.49 11.32 11.34
N ALA A 91 8.34 11.97 11.11
CA ALA A 91 7.42 12.37 12.18
C ALA A 91 6.84 11.17 12.94
N ARG A 92 6.58 10.07 12.26
CA ARG A 92 6.05 8.83 12.85
C ARG A 92 7.12 7.96 13.51
N ASN A 93 8.39 8.23 13.27
CA ASN A 93 9.54 7.52 13.87
C ASN A 93 9.41 5.99 13.76
N TYR A 94 9.14 5.49 12.56
CA TYR A 94 8.90 4.06 12.33
C TYR A 94 10.07 3.15 12.73
N GLN A 95 11.30 3.67 12.77
CA GLN A 95 12.45 2.92 13.23
C GLN A 95 12.26 2.38 14.67
N GLU A 96 11.56 3.15 15.54
CA GLU A 96 11.28 2.78 16.92
C GLU A 96 9.88 2.18 17.13
N ALA A 97 9.04 2.16 16.08
CA ALA A 97 7.67 1.66 16.19
C ALA A 97 7.61 0.13 16.41
N ASP A 98 6.53 -0.33 17.03
CA ASP A 98 6.20 -1.75 17.06
C ASP A 98 5.78 -2.23 15.66
N LEU A 99 6.62 -3.05 15.04
CA LEU A 99 6.40 -3.54 13.67
C LEU A 99 5.09 -4.32 13.54
N ARG A 100 4.69 -5.09 14.57
CA ARG A 100 3.42 -5.85 14.55
C ARG A 100 2.22 -4.91 14.45
N ALA A 101 2.24 -3.82 15.21
CA ALA A 101 1.19 -2.81 15.16
C ALA A 101 1.14 -2.10 13.79
N VAL A 102 2.30 -1.81 13.18
CA VAL A 102 2.39 -1.19 11.84
C VAL A 102 1.85 -2.14 10.77
N LEU A 103 2.22 -3.42 10.79
CA LEU A 103 1.72 -4.44 9.86
C LEU A 103 0.21 -4.67 10.02
N ALA A 104 -0.29 -4.71 11.26
CA ALA A 104 -1.73 -4.84 11.51
C ALA A 104 -2.52 -3.64 10.96
N ALA A 105 -2.00 -2.43 11.10
CA ALA A 105 -2.62 -1.23 10.55
C ALA A 105 -2.59 -1.24 9.01
N LEU A 106 -1.47 -1.64 8.38
CA LEU A 106 -1.37 -1.83 6.93
C LEU A 106 -2.44 -2.80 6.43
N ALA A 107 -2.55 -3.98 7.06
CA ALA A 107 -3.53 -5.00 6.71
C ALA A 107 -4.96 -4.47 6.84
N SER A 108 -5.27 -3.75 7.91
CA SER A 108 -6.61 -3.19 8.15
C SER A 108 -7.01 -2.16 7.09
N PHE A 109 -6.12 -1.22 6.71
CA PHE A 109 -6.42 -0.25 5.64
C PHE A 109 -6.55 -0.91 4.27
N ARG A 110 -5.75 -1.96 3.99
CA ARG A 110 -5.88 -2.71 2.73
C ARG A 110 -7.16 -3.51 2.67
N GLU A 111 -7.58 -4.14 3.76
CA GLU A 111 -8.88 -4.83 3.84
C GLU A 111 -10.04 -3.87 3.55
N GLN A 112 -10.03 -2.68 4.13
CA GLN A 112 -11.04 -1.64 3.86
C GLN A 112 -11.03 -1.22 2.38
N THR A 113 -9.87 -0.99 1.79
CA THR A 113 -9.73 -0.64 0.37
C THR A 113 -10.23 -1.76 -0.53
N VAL A 114 -9.84 -3.00 -0.27
CA VAL A 114 -10.29 -4.19 -1.00
C VAL A 114 -11.80 -4.37 -0.89
N HIS A 115 -12.37 -4.18 0.30
CA HIS A 115 -13.83 -4.24 0.49
C HIS A 115 -14.55 -3.21 -0.38
N VAL A 116 -14.13 -1.96 -0.34
CA VAL A 116 -14.73 -0.88 -1.17
C VAL A 116 -14.62 -1.21 -2.67
N LEU A 117 -13.47 -1.66 -3.15
CA LEU A 117 -13.28 -2.02 -4.56
C LEU A 117 -14.10 -3.24 -4.97
N THR A 118 -14.28 -4.18 -4.06
CA THR A 118 -15.12 -5.38 -4.29
C THR A 118 -16.59 -5.00 -4.48
N GLU A 119 -17.10 -4.06 -3.71
CA GLU A 119 -18.48 -3.57 -3.81
C GLU A 119 -18.69 -2.57 -4.97
N LEU A 120 -17.63 -1.90 -5.42
CA LEU A 120 -17.71 -0.88 -6.47
C LEU A 120 -18.11 -1.49 -7.81
N VAL A 121 -19.23 -1.05 -8.40
CA VAL A 121 -19.65 -1.50 -9.74
C VAL A 121 -18.67 -1.05 -10.81
N ASP A 122 -18.44 -1.89 -11.83
CA ASP A 122 -17.39 -1.67 -12.84
C ASP A 122 -17.50 -0.31 -13.57
N ALA A 123 -18.70 0.17 -13.83
CA ALA A 123 -18.92 1.47 -14.46
C ALA A 123 -18.31 2.63 -13.64
N ASN A 124 -18.23 2.51 -12.31
CA ASN A 124 -17.69 3.53 -11.43
C ASN A 124 -16.15 3.57 -11.39
N TRP A 125 -15.47 2.56 -11.93
CA TRP A 125 -14.01 2.57 -12.06
C TRP A 125 -13.50 3.67 -13.01
N ALA A 126 -14.37 4.24 -13.85
CA ALA A 126 -14.06 5.37 -14.70
C ALA A 126 -14.17 6.74 -13.99
N ARG A 127 -14.69 6.81 -12.75
CA ARG A 127 -14.74 8.05 -11.98
C ARG A 127 -13.35 8.62 -11.77
N GLN A 128 -13.22 9.93 -11.78
CA GLN A 128 -11.92 10.61 -11.78
C GLN A 128 -11.68 11.40 -10.49
N GLY A 129 -10.40 11.52 -10.12
CA GLY A 129 -9.87 12.48 -9.19
C GLY A 129 -8.79 13.33 -9.86
N ARG A 130 -8.40 14.42 -9.21
CA ARG A 130 -7.32 15.31 -9.65
C ARG A 130 -6.26 15.43 -8.56
N HIS A 131 -5.08 14.93 -8.81
CA HIS A 131 -3.92 15.11 -7.94
C HIS A 131 -3.17 16.39 -8.31
N GLU A 132 -2.65 17.10 -7.33
CA GLU A 132 -1.95 18.38 -7.53
C GLU A 132 -0.75 18.26 -8.47
N GLU A 133 0.03 17.18 -8.34
CA GLU A 133 1.26 16.98 -9.11
C GLU A 133 1.06 16.12 -10.36
N VAL A 134 0.19 15.11 -10.30
CA VAL A 134 0.05 14.09 -11.35
C VAL A 134 -1.06 14.41 -12.35
N GLY A 135 -1.99 15.30 -11.98
CA GLY A 135 -3.14 15.65 -12.80
C GLY A 135 -4.32 14.70 -12.60
N ARG A 136 -5.14 14.55 -13.65
CA ARG A 136 -6.36 13.72 -13.59
C ARG A 136 -6.07 12.26 -13.85
N PHE A 137 -6.75 11.38 -13.11
CA PHE A 137 -6.74 9.94 -13.35
C PHE A 137 -8.06 9.30 -12.88
N SER A 138 -8.38 8.16 -13.47
CA SER A 138 -9.53 7.35 -13.06
C SER A 138 -9.22 6.48 -11.84
N ILE A 139 -10.26 5.95 -11.17
CA ILE A 139 -10.08 4.94 -10.12
C ILE A 139 -9.28 3.75 -10.65
N ARG A 140 -9.53 3.27 -11.87
CA ARG A 140 -8.75 2.19 -12.47
C ARG A 140 -7.26 2.52 -12.52
N GLN A 141 -6.90 3.65 -13.10
CA GLN A 141 -5.49 4.10 -13.18
C GLN A 141 -4.87 4.31 -11.80
N PHE A 142 -5.66 4.78 -10.85
CA PHE A 142 -5.22 4.95 -9.46
C PHE A 142 -4.87 3.59 -8.82
N VAL A 143 -5.77 2.61 -8.91
CA VAL A 143 -5.56 1.29 -8.28
C VAL A 143 -4.42 0.51 -8.95
N GLU A 144 -4.28 0.59 -10.27
CA GLU A 144 -3.11 0.03 -10.99
C GLU A 144 -1.79 0.65 -10.52
N ARG A 145 -1.80 1.98 -10.28
CA ARG A 145 -0.63 2.68 -9.73
C ARG A 145 -0.32 2.20 -8.31
N LEU A 146 -1.34 1.99 -7.48
CA LEU A 146 -1.19 1.41 -6.14
C LEU A 146 -0.46 0.08 -6.21
N VAL A 147 -0.97 -0.85 -7.00
CA VAL A 147 -0.38 -2.20 -7.14
C VAL A 147 1.09 -2.13 -7.55
N ARG A 148 1.42 -1.29 -8.53
CA ARG A 148 2.82 -1.12 -8.96
C ARG A 148 3.71 -0.52 -7.87
N HIS A 149 3.22 0.47 -7.15
CA HIS A 149 3.94 1.10 -6.04
C HIS A 149 4.21 0.11 -4.90
N GLU A 150 3.22 -0.68 -4.54
CA GLU A 150 3.34 -1.69 -3.50
C GLU A 150 4.30 -2.82 -3.90
N ALA A 151 4.23 -3.29 -5.13
CA ALA A 151 5.17 -4.28 -5.66
C ALA A 151 6.62 -3.77 -5.61
N MET A 152 6.84 -2.50 -5.96
CA MET A 152 8.15 -1.84 -5.87
C MET A 152 8.67 -1.82 -4.43
N HIS A 153 7.82 -1.49 -3.44
CA HIS A 153 8.24 -1.46 -2.04
C HIS A 153 8.43 -2.85 -1.44
N LEU A 154 7.67 -3.85 -1.87
CA LEU A 154 7.93 -5.25 -1.50
C LEU A 154 9.33 -5.69 -1.98
N GLU A 155 9.70 -5.38 -3.21
CA GLU A 155 11.05 -5.64 -3.71
C GLU A 155 12.12 -4.84 -2.96
N HIS A 156 11.81 -3.61 -2.51
CA HIS A 156 12.70 -2.83 -1.67
C HIS A 156 12.93 -3.50 -0.31
N VAL A 157 11.88 -4.01 0.34
CA VAL A 157 11.99 -4.81 1.57
C VAL A 157 12.87 -6.02 1.35
N ARG A 158 12.67 -6.77 0.26
CA ARG A 158 13.50 -7.94 -0.11
C ARG A 158 14.97 -7.57 -0.32
N ALA A 159 15.24 -6.47 -0.99
CA ALA A 159 16.60 -5.98 -1.21
C ALA A 159 17.29 -5.61 0.12
N LEU A 160 16.60 -4.91 1.01
CA LEU A 160 17.10 -4.57 2.34
C LEU A 160 17.34 -5.82 3.20
N LYS A 161 16.43 -6.79 3.15
CA LYS A 161 16.58 -8.10 3.82
C LYS A 161 17.85 -8.79 3.39
N ARG A 162 18.12 -8.92 2.07
CA ARG A 162 19.36 -9.53 1.56
C ARG A 162 20.60 -8.82 2.09
N GLN A 163 20.60 -7.49 2.11
CA GLN A 163 21.74 -6.72 2.62
C GLN A 163 21.93 -6.89 4.13
N ALA A 164 20.83 -6.90 4.90
CA ALA A 164 20.87 -7.05 6.35
C ALA A 164 21.25 -8.46 6.83
N THR A 165 21.00 -9.48 6.00
CA THR A 165 21.28 -10.90 6.32
C THR A 165 22.57 -11.41 5.71
N GLY A 166 23.16 -10.70 4.75
CA GLY A 166 24.39 -11.12 4.06
C GLY A 166 24.19 -12.22 3.00
N PHE A 167 22.94 -12.40 2.51
CA PHE A 167 22.57 -13.36 1.46
C PHE A 167 22.03 -12.68 0.21
#